data_197b50e03789384401a95ef43e8a7f2d
#
_entry.id   197b50e03789384401a95ef43e8a7f2d
#
_cell.length_a   1.000
_cell.length_b   1.000
_cell.length_c   1.000
_cell.angle_alpha   90.00
_cell.angle_beta   90.00
_cell.angle_gamma   90.00
#
_symmetry.space_group_name_H-M   'P 1'
#
loop_
_entity.id
_entity.type
_entity.pdbx_description
1 polymer ?
#
loop_
_entity_poly.entity_id
_entity_poly.type
_entity_poly.pdbx_seq_one_letter_code
_entity_poly.pdbx_strand_id
1 'polypeptide(L)'
;MKTFTAIDFETAIGHHPCSVGIVTVENGLIVDEFVTLIKPPRNEYSPFSIAVHGIHPRDTVNAKTFDQVYPEIKKRLENRLIVAHNESFDRTVLAKTMALYGLDYADLNIAPRWECTVKIYRAKGIKPTKLSDCCREMNITLNHHEALSDAKACAELFLRKLH
;
A
#
# COMPACT_ATOMS: atom_id res chain seq x y z
N MET A 1 7.69 -3.46 -21.48
CA MET A 1 7.37 -4.46 -20.43
C MET A 1 7.15 -3.73 -19.12
N LYS A 2 6.26 -4.26 -18.25
CA LYS A 2 5.80 -3.54 -17.07
C LYS A 2 6.57 -3.96 -15.84
N THR A 3 7.35 -3.03 -15.29
CA THR A 3 8.09 -3.21 -14.04
C THR A 3 7.65 -2.09 -13.09
N PHE A 4 7.12 -2.45 -11.94
CA PHE A 4 6.61 -1.50 -10.93
C PHE A 4 6.46 -2.18 -9.57
N THR A 5 6.17 -1.40 -8.55
CA THR A 5 5.84 -1.89 -7.21
C THR A 5 4.48 -1.36 -6.80
N ALA A 6 3.58 -2.23 -6.39
CA ALA A 6 2.31 -1.87 -5.79
C ALA A 6 2.43 -1.92 -4.27
N ILE A 7 1.81 -0.95 -3.58
CA ILE A 7 1.86 -0.83 -2.12
C ILE A 7 0.49 -0.48 -1.56
N ASP A 8 0.22 -0.99 -0.36
CA ASP A 8 -0.97 -0.68 0.43
C ASP A 8 -0.61 -0.64 1.92
N PHE A 9 -1.09 0.40 2.62
CA PHE A 9 -0.95 0.55 4.07
C PHE A 9 -2.30 0.41 4.76
N GLU A 10 -2.33 -0.32 5.88
CA GLU A 10 -3.39 -0.19 6.87
C GLU A 10 -2.91 0.73 7.99
N THR A 11 -3.78 1.64 8.45
CA THR A 11 -3.43 2.64 9.46
C THR A 11 -4.15 2.41 10.78
N ALA A 12 -3.43 2.63 11.87
CA ALA A 12 -3.96 2.50 13.23
C ALA A 12 -4.75 3.74 13.66
N ILE A 13 -4.16 4.91 13.51
CA ILE A 13 -4.79 6.21 13.76
C ILE A 13 -4.13 7.26 12.86
N GLY A 14 -4.93 8.13 12.24
CA GLY A 14 -4.42 9.12 11.30
C GLY A 14 -3.60 8.49 10.19
N HIS A 15 -2.34 8.90 10.05
CA HIS A 15 -1.40 8.37 9.05
C HIS A 15 -0.38 7.37 9.65
N HIS A 16 -0.58 6.89 10.86
CA HIS A 16 0.31 5.92 11.49
C HIS A 16 0.03 4.52 10.99
N PRO A 17 0.93 3.90 10.20
CA PRO A 17 0.68 2.58 9.64
C PRO A 17 0.78 1.49 10.72
N CYS A 18 -0.06 0.47 10.60
CA CYS A 18 -0.01 -0.75 11.42
C CYS A 18 0.24 -2.01 10.59
N SER A 19 0.16 -1.91 9.26
CA SER A 19 0.50 -2.98 8.33
C SER A 19 0.90 -2.39 6.99
N VAL A 20 1.74 -3.10 6.25
CA VAL A 20 2.09 -2.78 4.87
C VAL A 20 2.16 -4.04 4.04
N GLY A 21 1.57 -3.98 2.85
CA GLY A 21 1.69 -4.98 1.79
C GLY A 21 2.40 -4.38 0.58
N ILE A 22 3.37 -5.08 0.04
CA ILE A 22 4.15 -4.63 -1.13
C ILE A 22 4.25 -5.79 -2.11
N VAL A 23 3.96 -5.53 -3.37
CA VAL A 23 4.06 -6.49 -4.46
C VAL A 23 4.95 -5.93 -5.55
N THR A 24 6.02 -6.64 -5.87
CA THR A 24 6.95 -6.27 -6.92
C THR A 24 6.62 -7.00 -8.20
N VAL A 25 6.47 -6.26 -9.28
CA VAL A 25 6.20 -6.78 -10.62
C VAL A 25 7.39 -6.46 -11.52
N GLU A 26 7.91 -7.47 -12.20
CA GLU A 26 8.96 -7.32 -13.21
C GLU A 26 8.52 -8.03 -14.50
N ASN A 27 8.64 -7.31 -15.61
CA ASN A 27 8.24 -7.81 -16.93
C ASN A 27 6.81 -8.36 -16.99
N GLY A 28 5.91 -7.79 -16.16
CA GLY A 28 4.50 -8.19 -16.10
C GLY A 28 4.21 -9.39 -15.20
N LEU A 29 5.20 -9.90 -14.48
CA LEU A 29 5.05 -11.04 -13.55
C LEU A 29 5.31 -10.57 -12.12
N ILE A 30 4.54 -11.08 -11.17
CA ILE A 30 4.81 -10.88 -9.73
C ILE A 30 6.05 -11.70 -9.38
N VAL A 31 7.09 -11.02 -8.88
CA VAL A 31 8.38 -11.64 -8.51
C VAL A 31 8.67 -11.59 -7.01
N ASP A 32 7.99 -10.72 -6.26
CA ASP A 32 8.15 -10.63 -4.80
C ASP A 32 6.84 -10.15 -4.16
N GLU A 33 6.51 -10.73 -3.03
CA GLU A 33 5.39 -10.37 -2.17
C GLU A 33 5.91 -10.19 -0.75
N PHE A 34 5.61 -9.04 -0.15
CA PHE A 34 6.03 -8.71 1.20
C PHE A 34 4.85 -8.18 2.00
N VAL A 35 4.69 -8.68 3.22
CA VAL A 35 3.71 -8.16 4.17
C VAL A 35 4.28 -8.20 5.58
N THR A 36 4.03 -7.16 6.36
CA THR A 36 4.38 -7.16 7.78
C THR A 36 3.46 -6.25 8.58
N LEU A 37 3.27 -6.60 9.84
CA LEU A 37 2.70 -5.72 10.84
C LEU A 37 3.75 -4.66 11.24
N ILE A 38 3.26 -3.47 11.60
CA ILE A 38 4.07 -2.35 12.06
C ILE A 38 3.49 -1.88 13.39
N LYS A 39 4.33 -1.73 14.40
CA LYS A 39 3.92 -1.12 15.66
C LYS A 39 3.80 0.40 15.47
N PRO A 40 2.59 0.97 15.53
CA PRO A 40 2.43 2.41 15.41
C PRO A 40 2.96 3.13 16.67
N PRO A 41 3.21 4.45 16.61
CA PRO A 41 3.60 5.23 17.76
C PRO A 41 2.65 5.03 18.95
N ARG A 42 3.20 4.75 20.13
CA ARG A 42 2.46 4.43 21.37
C ARG A 42 1.51 3.23 21.26
N ASN A 43 1.58 2.49 20.15
CA ASN A 43 0.65 1.40 19.81
C ASN A 43 -0.83 1.83 19.90
N GLU A 44 -1.13 3.06 19.45
CA GLU A 44 -2.43 3.72 19.57
C GLU A 44 -3.28 3.48 18.32
N TYR A 45 -4.54 3.12 18.53
CA TYR A 45 -5.51 2.81 17.47
C TYR A 45 -6.81 3.59 17.64
N SER A 46 -7.43 3.97 16.54
CA SER A 46 -8.81 4.42 16.56
C SER A 46 -9.76 3.21 16.44
N PRO A 47 -10.91 3.24 17.17
CA PRO A 47 -11.93 2.18 17.00
C PRO A 47 -12.43 2.06 15.56
N PHE A 48 -12.49 3.18 14.83
CA PHE A 48 -12.88 3.19 13.42
C PHE A 48 -11.92 2.35 12.55
N SER A 49 -10.61 2.56 12.72
CA SER A 49 -9.59 1.81 11.96
C SER A 49 -9.66 0.32 12.26
N ILE A 50 -9.79 -0.05 13.53
CA ILE A 50 -9.97 -1.45 13.94
C ILE A 50 -11.20 -2.07 13.27
N ALA A 51 -12.32 -1.35 13.23
CA ALA A 51 -13.53 -1.82 12.56
C ALA A 51 -13.34 -2.05 11.06
N VAL A 52 -12.44 -1.30 10.42
CA VAL A 52 -12.14 -1.45 8.98
C VAL A 52 -11.27 -2.66 8.70
N HIS A 53 -10.12 -2.81 9.36
CA HIS A 53 -9.12 -3.83 9.00
C HIS A 53 -8.94 -4.95 10.03
N GLY A 54 -9.53 -4.84 11.21
CA GLY A 54 -9.50 -5.88 12.23
C GLY A 54 -8.16 -6.07 12.95
N ILE A 55 -7.17 -5.21 12.72
CA ILE A 55 -5.88 -5.24 13.43
C ILE A 55 -6.05 -4.49 14.76
N HIS A 56 -5.66 -5.12 15.85
CA HIS A 56 -5.77 -4.58 17.20
C HIS A 56 -4.41 -4.27 17.81
N PRO A 57 -4.34 -3.43 18.86
CA PRO A 57 -3.09 -3.16 19.56
C PRO A 57 -2.35 -4.42 20.03
N ARG A 58 -3.07 -5.47 20.41
CA ARG A 58 -2.48 -6.77 20.80
C ARG A 58 -1.71 -7.44 19.68
N ASP A 59 -2.09 -7.19 18.42
CA ASP A 59 -1.47 -7.83 17.26
C ASP A 59 -0.12 -7.17 16.91
N THR A 60 0.05 -5.89 17.28
CA THR A 60 1.25 -5.10 16.95
C THR A 60 2.12 -4.76 18.14
N VAL A 61 1.75 -5.15 19.37
CA VAL A 61 2.52 -4.81 20.57
C VAL A 61 3.98 -5.28 20.50
N ASN A 62 4.23 -6.43 19.88
CA ASN A 62 5.57 -7.00 19.67
C ASN A 62 6.09 -6.86 18.23
N ALA A 63 5.36 -6.13 17.37
CA ALA A 63 5.80 -5.88 16.01
C ALA A 63 6.97 -4.87 16.00
N LYS A 64 7.71 -4.88 14.88
CA LYS A 64 8.75 -3.88 14.62
C LYS A 64 8.11 -2.52 14.39
N THR A 65 8.79 -1.45 14.79
CA THR A 65 8.43 -0.08 14.45
C THR A 65 8.73 0.21 12.98
N PHE A 66 8.20 1.31 12.45
CA PHE A 66 8.37 1.64 11.03
C PHE A 66 9.84 1.77 10.61
N ASP A 67 10.67 2.43 11.43
CA ASP A 67 12.11 2.58 11.16
C ASP A 67 12.85 1.24 11.10
N GLN A 68 12.42 0.26 11.90
CA GLN A 68 12.97 -1.10 11.88
C GLN A 68 12.51 -1.91 10.64
N VAL A 69 11.34 -1.61 10.10
CA VAL A 69 10.81 -2.24 8.86
C VAL A 69 11.31 -1.50 7.61
N TYR A 70 11.64 -0.23 7.72
CA TYR A 70 11.98 0.64 6.61
C TYR A 70 13.02 0.08 5.63
N PRO A 71 14.09 -0.60 6.05
CA PRO A 71 15.03 -1.20 5.09
C PRO A 71 14.36 -2.16 4.11
N GLU A 72 13.36 -2.93 4.56
CA GLU A 72 12.58 -3.85 3.71
C GLU A 72 11.64 -3.10 2.77
N ILE A 73 11.09 -1.97 3.23
CA ILE A 73 10.26 -1.08 2.39
C ILE A 73 11.15 -0.41 1.35
N LYS A 74 12.27 0.21 1.76
CA LYS A 74 13.17 0.95 0.89
C LYS A 74 13.63 0.11 -0.30
N LYS A 75 14.16 -1.09 -0.05
CA LYS A 75 14.70 -1.95 -1.12
C LYS A 75 13.66 -2.32 -2.19
N ARG A 76 12.36 -2.24 -1.86
CA ARG A 76 11.25 -2.53 -2.79
C ARG A 76 10.72 -1.32 -3.52
N LEU A 77 10.95 -0.12 -2.98
CA LEU A 77 10.42 1.13 -3.53
C LEU A 77 11.46 1.96 -4.27
N GLU A 78 12.73 1.94 -3.82
CA GLU A 78 13.75 2.84 -4.37
C GLU A 78 13.94 2.65 -5.88
N ASN A 79 13.99 3.76 -6.60
CA ASN A 79 14.16 3.81 -8.05
C ASN A 79 13.04 3.10 -8.85
N ARG A 80 11.86 2.89 -8.26
CA ARG A 80 10.77 2.17 -8.93
C ARG A 80 9.58 3.08 -9.26
N LEU A 81 8.81 2.66 -10.24
CA LEU A 81 7.47 3.18 -10.47
C LEU A 81 6.55 2.62 -9.38
N ILE A 82 5.90 3.48 -8.63
CA ILE A 82 5.02 3.08 -7.53
C ILE A 82 3.55 3.20 -7.97
N VAL A 83 2.76 2.23 -7.56
CA VAL A 83 1.32 2.14 -7.84
C VAL A 83 0.58 1.93 -6.53
N ALA A 84 -0.54 2.64 -6.34
CA ALA A 84 -1.45 2.39 -5.23
C ALA A 84 -2.91 2.61 -5.66
N HIS A 85 -3.83 2.03 -4.90
CA HIS A 85 -5.26 2.31 -5.07
C HIS A 85 -5.63 3.51 -4.18
N ASN A 86 -5.89 4.69 -4.78
CA ASN A 86 -5.95 5.98 -4.10
C ASN A 86 -4.57 6.45 -3.59
N GLU A 87 -3.61 6.57 -4.51
CA GLU A 87 -2.19 6.78 -4.25
C GLU A 87 -1.86 7.93 -3.27
N SER A 88 -2.68 8.97 -3.24
CA SER A 88 -2.44 10.11 -2.35
C SER A 88 -2.50 9.72 -0.88
N PHE A 89 -3.30 8.72 -0.52
CA PHE A 89 -3.37 8.21 0.84
C PHE A 89 -2.07 7.49 1.23
N ASP A 90 -1.68 6.45 0.49
CA ASP A 90 -0.48 5.65 0.79
C ASP A 90 0.80 6.48 0.69
N ARG A 91 0.89 7.36 -0.29
CA ARG A 91 2.02 8.28 -0.43
C ARG A 91 2.13 9.23 0.76
N THR A 92 1.01 9.73 1.27
CA THR A 92 0.99 10.59 2.46
C THR A 92 1.37 9.82 3.72
N VAL A 93 0.87 8.58 3.88
CA VAL A 93 1.27 7.70 4.99
C VAL A 93 2.78 7.48 4.97
N LEU A 94 3.34 7.12 3.83
CA LEU A 94 4.79 6.90 3.70
C LEU A 94 5.59 8.15 4.03
N ALA A 95 5.28 9.28 3.39
CA ALA A 95 6.04 10.52 3.55
C ALA A 95 5.97 11.05 5.00
N LYS A 96 4.79 11.08 5.61
CA LYS A 96 4.62 11.56 6.99
C LYS A 96 5.28 10.63 8.01
N THR A 97 5.19 9.33 7.80
CA THR A 97 5.82 8.37 8.70
C THR A 97 7.33 8.42 8.58
N MET A 98 7.88 8.52 7.37
CA MET A 98 9.32 8.72 7.17
C MET A 98 9.81 9.98 7.89
N ALA A 99 9.10 11.10 7.74
CA ALA A 99 9.44 12.36 8.42
C ALA A 99 9.40 12.19 9.96
N LEU A 100 8.42 11.47 10.50
CA LEU A 100 8.30 11.21 11.93
C LEU A 100 9.53 10.46 12.50
N TYR A 101 10.13 9.57 11.71
CA TYR A 101 11.33 8.80 12.08
C TYR A 101 12.63 9.41 11.57
N GLY A 102 12.61 10.66 11.08
CA GLY A 102 13.81 11.37 10.61
C GLY A 102 14.43 10.78 9.33
N LEU A 103 13.62 10.08 8.53
CA LEU A 103 14.04 9.50 7.25
C LEU A 103 13.75 10.48 6.11
N ASP A 104 14.68 10.59 5.16
CA ASP A 104 14.51 11.47 4.02
C ASP A 104 13.76 10.76 2.88
N TYR A 105 12.58 11.28 2.52
CA TYR A 105 11.77 10.76 1.42
C TYR A 105 12.51 10.81 0.07
N ALA A 106 13.40 11.79 -0.12
CA ALA A 106 14.18 11.92 -1.34
C ALA A 106 15.14 10.74 -1.58
N ASP A 107 15.53 10.02 -0.51
CA ASP A 107 16.40 8.83 -0.62
C ASP A 107 15.76 7.67 -1.39
N LEU A 108 14.44 7.68 -1.54
CA LEU A 108 13.73 6.67 -2.34
C LEU A 108 13.91 6.88 -3.84
N ASN A 109 14.23 8.11 -4.28
CA ASN A 109 14.35 8.46 -5.69
C ASN A 109 13.17 7.95 -6.54
N ILE A 110 11.96 8.22 -6.09
CA ILE A 110 10.70 7.86 -6.75
C ILE A 110 9.97 9.10 -7.24
N ALA A 111 9.06 8.93 -8.20
CA ALA A 111 8.29 10.04 -8.74
C ALA A 111 7.47 10.75 -7.64
N PRO A 112 7.31 12.10 -7.72
CA PRO A 112 6.56 12.87 -6.73
C PRO A 112 5.06 12.52 -6.67
N ARG A 113 4.54 11.93 -7.75
CA ARG A 113 3.19 11.34 -7.81
C ARG A 113 3.29 9.92 -8.30
N TRP A 114 2.49 9.04 -7.71
CA TRP A 114 2.44 7.64 -8.06
C TRP A 114 1.34 7.36 -9.09
N GLU A 115 1.39 6.21 -9.70
CA GLU A 115 0.26 5.72 -10.49
C GLU A 115 -0.92 5.37 -9.56
N CYS A 116 -2.13 5.69 -10.01
CA CYS A 116 -3.33 5.56 -9.20
C CYS A 116 -4.41 4.76 -9.93
N THR A 117 -4.68 3.55 -9.45
CA THR A 117 -5.71 2.71 -10.07
C THR A 117 -7.11 3.28 -9.94
N VAL A 118 -7.41 4.07 -8.88
CA VAL A 118 -8.69 4.80 -8.80
C VAL A 118 -8.88 5.75 -9.99
N LYS A 119 -7.86 6.54 -10.31
CA LYS A 119 -7.93 7.50 -11.42
C LYS A 119 -8.08 6.79 -12.76
N ILE A 120 -7.33 5.70 -12.95
CA ILE A 120 -7.34 4.88 -14.17
C ILE A 120 -8.74 4.29 -14.42
N TYR A 121 -9.30 3.63 -13.41
CA TYR A 121 -10.58 2.95 -13.54
C TYR A 121 -11.77 3.91 -13.59
N ARG A 122 -11.67 5.05 -12.91
CA ARG A 122 -12.64 6.15 -13.05
C ARG A 122 -12.68 6.69 -14.48
N ALA A 123 -11.53 6.87 -15.11
CA ALA A 123 -11.44 7.30 -16.50
C ALA A 123 -12.04 6.26 -17.48
N LYS A 124 -12.06 4.98 -17.11
CA LYS A 124 -12.73 3.90 -17.86
C LYS A 124 -14.25 3.83 -17.59
N GLY A 125 -14.80 4.75 -16.79
CA GLY A 125 -16.25 4.81 -16.50
C GLY A 125 -16.73 3.94 -15.35
N ILE A 126 -15.83 3.26 -14.62
CA ILE A 126 -16.21 2.46 -13.45
C ILE A 126 -16.52 3.39 -12.29
N LYS A 127 -17.72 3.28 -11.73
CA LYS A 127 -18.19 4.04 -10.56
C LYS A 127 -19.14 3.18 -9.74
N PRO A 128 -18.97 3.14 -8.38
CA PRO A 128 -17.87 3.70 -7.61
C PRO A 128 -16.53 3.02 -7.92
N THR A 129 -15.41 3.68 -7.57
CA THR A 129 -14.04 3.19 -7.80
C THR A 129 -13.37 2.66 -6.53
N LYS A 130 -14.13 2.07 -5.62
CA LYS A 130 -13.55 1.33 -4.50
C LYS A 130 -12.77 0.13 -5.03
N LEU A 131 -11.75 -0.30 -4.31
CA LEU A 131 -10.93 -1.46 -4.73
C LEU A 131 -11.80 -2.69 -4.99
N SER A 132 -12.76 -2.98 -4.09
CA SER A 132 -13.72 -4.08 -4.23
C SER A 132 -14.57 -4.00 -5.49
N ASP A 133 -15.00 -2.79 -5.88
CA ASP A 133 -15.81 -2.60 -7.10
C ASP A 133 -14.98 -2.83 -8.36
N CYS A 134 -13.78 -2.27 -8.41
CA CYS A 134 -12.85 -2.49 -9.52
C CYS A 134 -12.47 -3.96 -9.67
N CYS A 135 -12.21 -4.65 -8.55
CA CYS A 135 -11.89 -6.08 -8.56
C CYS A 135 -13.05 -6.92 -9.06
N ARG A 136 -14.29 -6.62 -8.63
CA ARG A 136 -15.49 -7.31 -9.11
C ARG A 136 -15.65 -7.16 -10.61
N GLU A 137 -15.52 -5.95 -11.15
CA GLU A 137 -15.62 -5.69 -12.60
C GLU A 137 -14.53 -6.43 -13.40
N MET A 138 -13.38 -6.64 -12.81
CA MET A 138 -12.24 -7.27 -13.46
C MET A 138 -12.07 -8.75 -13.09
N ASN A 139 -13.00 -9.35 -12.32
CA ASN A 139 -12.92 -10.71 -11.83
C ASN A 139 -11.61 -11.02 -11.10
N ILE A 140 -11.19 -10.11 -10.21
CA ILE A 140 -10.00 -10.26 -9.35
C ILE A 140 -10.47 -10.68 -7.96
N THR A 141 -9.87 -11.75 -7.43
CA THR A 141 -10.11 -12.17 -6.03
C THR A 141 -9.52 -11.17 -5.06
N LEU A 142 -10.30 -10.78 -4.05
CA LEU A 142 -9.91 -9.80 -3.05
C LEU A 142 -10.32 -10.27 -1.66
N ASN A 143 -9.37 -10.27 -0.71
CA ASN A 143 -9.63 -10.30 0.72
C ASN A 143 -9.43 -8.88 1.26
N HIS A 144 -10.46 -8.05 1.12
CA HIS A 144 -10.38 -6.60 1.32
C HIS A 144 -9.99 -6.24 2.76
N HIS A 145 -9.21 -5.16 2.90
CA HIS A 145 -8.62 -4.68 4.15
C HIS A 145 -7.55 -5.60 4.75
N GLU A 146 -6.93 -6.41 3.93
CA GLU A 146 -5.68 -7.09 4.20
C GLU A 146 -4.60 -6.51 3.28
N ALA A 147 -3.56 -5.87 3.84
CA ALA A 147 -2.62 -5.05 3.08
C ALA A 147 -1.97 -5.79 1.89
N LEU A 148 -1.59 -7.06 2.03
CA LEU A 148 -1.03 -7.82 0.91
C LEU A 148 -2.06 -8.10 -0.16
N SER A 149 -3.28 -8.51 0.22
CA SER A 149 -4.36 -8.78 -0.73
C SER A 149 -4.73 -7.51 -1.51
N ASP A 150 -4.81 -6.37 -0.83
CA ASP A 150 -5.12 -5.08 -1.46
C ASP A 150 -3.99 -4.62 -2.40
N ALA A 151 -2.71 -4.80 -2.01
CA ALA A 151 -1.56 -4.52 -2.88
C ALA A 151 -1.52 -5.45 -4.12
N LYS A 152 -1.83 -6.75 -3.96
CA LYS A 152 -1.93 -7.69 -5.10
C LYS A 152 -3.04 -7.31 -6.05
N ALA A 153 -4.21 -6.99 -5.53
CA ALA A 153 -5.34 -6.55 -6.33
C ALA A 153 -5.01 -5.26 -7.10
N CYS A 154 -4.35 -4.31 -6.44
CA CYS A 154 -3.86 -3.08 -7.07
C CYS A 154 -2.87 -3.39 -8.22
N ALA A 155 -1.93 -4.30 -7.99
CA ALA A 155 -0.97 -4.73 -9.02
C ALA A 155 -1.67 -5.36 -10.23
N GLU A 156 -2.63 -6.26 -10.01
CA GLU A 156 -3.40 -6.89 -11.08
C GLU A 156 -4.25 -5.88 -11.85
N LEU A 157 -4.91 -4.95 -11.16
CA LEU A 157 -5.64 -3.86 -11.79
C LEU A 157 -4.72 -3.02 -12.69
N PHE A 158 -3.53 -2.69 -12.21
CA PHE A 158 -2.58 -1.91 -12.98
C PHE A 158 -2.05 -2.68 -14.21
N LEU A 159 -1.81 -3.97 -14.09
CA LEU A 159 -1.43 -4.83 -15.21
C LEU A 159 -2.53 -4.86 -16.29
N ARG A 160 -3.78 -5.02 -15.89
CA ARG A 160 -4.94 -5.12 -16.81
C ARG A 160 -5.33 -3.80 -17.49
N LYS A 161 -4.90 -2.63 -16.94
CA LYS A 161 -5.20 -1.34 -17.59
C LYS A 161 -4.63 -1.22 -19.00
N LEU A 162 -3.65 -2.02 -19.30
CA LEU A 162 -2.81 -1.91 -20.48
C LEU A 162 -3.20 -2.90 -21.60
N HIS A 163 -4.33 -3.60 -21.42
CA HIS A 163 -4.94 -4.47 -22.43
C HIS A 163 -6.24 -3.90 -22.95
#